data_945f9db353c99ca30f4aa7eea296311e
#
_entry.id   945f9db353c99ca30f4aa7eea296311e
#
_cell.length_a   1.000
_cell.length_b   1.000
_cell.length_c   1.000
_cell.angle_alpha   90.00
_cell.angle_beta   90.00
_cell.angle_gamma   90.00
#
_symmetry.space_group_name_H-M   'P 1'
#
loop_
_entity.id
_entity.type
_entity.pdbx_description
1 polymer ?
#
loop_
_entity_poly.entity_id
_entity_poly.type
_entity_poly.pdbx_seq_one_letter_code
_entity_poly.pdbx_strand_id
1 'polypeptide(L)'
;MVGSTKIKVLNRDNGSVVYNIPEMNGLRRTFQAGEIKTVTFEELEKLSYIPGGMTLLRDCLVILDNKEAISELLGHVEPEYSYTRNDIINLMKNGSLEEFLDCLDFAPEGVTDLIKTLSVQLPLNDVAKREAIYQKLGFNVDNAIRIQKEAAEPVQEHAQPERRVQKT
;
A
#
# COMPACT_ATOMS: atom_id res chain seq x y z
N MET A 1 25.07 -13.40 0.04
CA MET A 1 24.70 -13.44 1.49
C MET A 1 24.49 -14.88 1.94
N VAL A 2 24.61 -15.22 3.25
CA VAL A 2 24.33 -16.58 3.75
C VAL A 2 22.81 -16.75 3.89
N GLY A 3 22.27 -17.85 3.34
CA GLY A 3 20.83 -18.11 3.32
C GLY A 3 20.14 -18.11 4.69
N SER A 4 20.84 -18.50 5.76
CA SER A 4 20.35 -18.51 7.13
C SER A 4 20.34 -17.14 7.81
N THR A 5 20.86 -16.09 7.15
CA THR A 5 20.88 -14.72 7.70
C THR A 5 19.45 -14.25 7.99
N LYS A 6 19.23 -13.77 9.20
CA LYS A 6 17.92 -13.28 9.63
C LYS A 6 17.73 -11.82 9.26
N ILE A 7 16.58 -11.51 8.69
CA ILE A 7 16.23 -10.21 8.13
C ILE A 7 14.88 -9.78 8.66
N LYS A 8 14.76 -8.54 9.12
CA LYS A 8 13.48 -7.95 9.53
C LYS A 8 12.77 -7.38 8.32
N VAL A 9 11.52 -7.79 8.14
CA VAL A 9 10.66 -7.39 7.04
C VAL A 9 9.37 -6.83 7.59
N LEU A 10 8.99 -5.66 7.08
CA LEU A 10 7.74 -4.96 7.40
C LEU A 10 6.76 -5.10 6.25
N ASN A 11 5.52 -5.44 6.55
CA ASN A 11 4.43 -5.21 5.61
C ASN A 11 3.95 -3.75 5.71
N ARG A 12 4.29 -2.92 4.71
CA ARG A 12 3.82 -1.53 4.66
C ARG A 12 2.44 -1.37 4.06
N ASP A 13 1.92 -2.39 3.40
CA ASP A 13 0.60 -2.34 2.76
C ASP A 13 -0.52 -2.16 3.80
N ASN A 14 -1.65 -1.66 3.33
CA ASN A 14 -2.86 -1.44 4.13
C ASN A 14 -3.65 -2.73 4.39
N GLY A 15 -3.29 -3.80 3.71
CA GLY A 15 -3.87 -5.13 3.81
C GLY A 15 -2.89 -6.19 4.30
N SER A 16 -3.39 -7.42 4.42
CA SER A 16 -2.55 -8.58 4.71
C SER A 16 -1.82 -9.06 3.46
N VAL A 17 -0.54 -9.36 3.61
CA VAL A 17 0.28 -10.02 2.58
C VAL A 17 0.43 -11.50 2.92
N VAL A 18 0.14 -12.36 1.96
CA VAL A 18 0.28 -13.82 2.10
C VAL A 18 1.07 -14.36 0.93
N TYR A 19 2.06 -15.21 1.22
CA TYR A 19 2.76 -15.96 0.20
C TYR A 19 2.97 -17.42 0.61
N ASN A 20 3.21 -18.27 -0.38
CA ASN A 20 3.54 -19.68 -0.21
C ASN A 20 4.76 -20.00 -1.07
N ILE A 21 5.76 -20.65 -0.48
CA ILE A 21 6.97 -21.10 -1.17
C ILE A 21 6.98 -22.63 -1.23
N PRO A 22 6.57 -23.23 -2.37
CA PRO A 22 6.51 -24.69 -2.50
C PRO A 22 7.86 -25.37 -2.25
N GLU A 23 8.96 -24.79 -2.72
CA GLU A 23 10.32 -25.31 -2.57
C GLU A 23 10.83 -25.36 -1.13
N MET A 24 10.16 -24.69 -0.21
CA MET A 24 10.44 -24.72 1.24
C MET A 24 9.40 -25.55 2.00
N ASN A 25 9.10 -26.72 1.51
CA ASN A 25 8.08 -27.64 2.08
C ASN A 25 6.68 -26.98 2.17
N GLY A 26 6.33 -26.11 1.23
CA GLY A 26 5.08 -25.39 1.23
C GLY A 26 4.99 -24.33 2.33
N LEU A 27 6.12 -23.71 2.70
CA LEU A 27 6.17 -22.64 3.70
C LEU A 27 5.16 -21.54 3.35
N ARG A 28 4.21 -21.31 4.24
CA ARG A 28 3.22 -20.24 4.12
C ARG A 28 3.50 -19.15 5.15
N ARG A 29 3.53 -17.90 4.72
CA ARG A 29 3.64 -16.71 5.57
C ARG A 29 2.43 -15.82 5.39
N THR A 30 2.02 -15.22 6.50
CA THR A 30 1.04 -14.14 6.52
C THR A 30 1.61 -12.98 7.31
N PHE A 31 1.57 -11.80 6.73
CA PHE A 31 1.88 -10.53 7.39
C PHE A 31 0.60 -9.71 7.47
N GLN A 32 0.22 -9.30 8.66
CA GLN A 32 -0.83 -8.31 8.82
C GLN A 32 -0.34 -6.92 8.41
N ALA A 33 -1.25 -5.96 8.17
CA ALA A 33 -0.87 -4.58 7.87
C ALA A 33 0.02 -4.00 8.99
N GLY A 34 1.19 -3.49 8.62
CA GLY A 34 2.16 -2.92 9.57
C GLY A 34 2.93 -3.95 10.40
N GLU A 35 2.73 -5.24 10.18
CA GLU A 35 3.43 -6.28 10.94
C GLU A 35 4.89 -6.42 10.49
N ILE A 36 5.78 -6.58 11.49
CA ILE A 36 7.19 -6.88 11.27
C ILE A 36 7.46 -8.32 11.66
N LYS A 37 8.08 -9.08 10.76
CA LYS A 37 8.57 -10.44 11.03
C LYS A 37 10.03 -10.58 10.68
N THR A 38 10.69 -11.49 11.39
CA THR A 38 12.06 -11.92 11.05
C THR A 38 11.96 -13.18 10.21
N VAL A 39 12.51 -13.12 9.00
CA VAL A 39 12.59 -14.22 8.04
C VAL A 39 14.05 -14.47 7.68
N THR A 40 14.33 -15.54 6.95
CA THR A 40 15.68 -15.81 6.46
C THR A 40 15.91 -15.19 5.07
N PHE A 41 17.16 -14.92 4.74
CA PHE A 41 17.51 -14.47 3.39
C PHE A 41 17.09 -15.49 2.32
N GLU A 42 17.30 -16.78 2.58
CA GLU A 42 16.86 -17.86 1.70
C GLU A 42 15.35 -17.81 1.43
N GLU A 43 14.54 -17.49 2.44
CA GLU A 43 13.10 -17.36 2.28
C GLU A 43 12.76 -16.21 1.31
N LEU A 44 13.42 -15.05 1.43
CA LEU A 44 13.20 -13.92 0.54
C LEU A 44 13.72 -14.19 -0.87
N GLU A 45 14.87 -14.87 -0.98
CA GLU A 45 15.43 -15.29 -2.26
C GLU A 45 14.46 -16.25 -2.98
N LYS A 46 13.97 -17.28 -2.31
CA LYS A 46 12.96 -18.21 -2.87
C LYS A 46 11.66 -17.50 -3.22
N LEU A 47 11.22 -16.55 -2.40
CA LEU A 47 10.06 -15.71 -2.70
C LEU A 47 10.25 -14.94 -4.00
N SER A 48 11.46 -14.42 -4.27
CA SER A 48 11.74 -13.64 -5.48
C SER A 48 11.55 -14.43 -6.78
N TYR A 49 11.68 -15.75 -6.72
CA TYR A 49 11.56 -16.63 -7.89
C TYR A 49 10.13 -17.10 -8.20
N ILE A 50 9.21 -16.96 -7.26
CA ILE A 50 7.82 -17.32 -7.50
C ILE A 50 7.07 -16.18 -8.22
N PRO A 51 6.03 -16.50 -9.02
CA PRO A 51 5.22 -15.48 -9.68
C PRO A 51 4.65 -14.47 -8.69
N GLY A 52 4.86 -13.17 -8.94
CA GLY A 52 4.45 -12.07 -8.06
C GLY A 52 5.35 -11.82 -6.85
N GLY A 53 6.31 -12.69 -6.55
CA GLY A 53 7.17 -12.54 -5.39
C GLY A 53 8.04 -11.28 -5.42
N MET A 54 8.60 -10.95 -6.58
CA MET A 54 9.35 -9.70 -6.77
C MET A 54 8.48 -8.45 -6.55
N THR A 55 7.22 -8.49 -6.98
CA THR A 55 6.27 -7.41 -6.73
C THR A 55 6.03 -7.24 -5.23
N LEU A 56 5.81 -8.35 -4.50
CA LEU A 56 5.67 -8.29 -3.04
C LEU A 56 6.89 -7.67 -2.37
N LEU A 57 8.11 -8.03 -2.80
CA LEU A 57 9.35 -7.52 -2.22
C LEU A 57 9.62 -6.05 -2.54
N ARG A 58 9.13 -5.54 -3.66
CA ARG A 58 9.28 -4.13 -4.05
C ARG A 58 8.22 -3.24 -3.42
N ASP A 59 6.98 -3.71 -3.43
CA ASP A 59 5.82 -2.87 -3.17
C ASP A 59 5.26 -3.01 -1.75
N CYS A 60 5.24 -4.22 -1.22
CA CYS A 60 4.57 -4.51 0.04
C CYS A 60 5.53 -4.79 1.21
N LEU A 61 6.56 -5.61 0.96
CA LEU A 61 7.45 -6.11 2.00
C LEU A 61 8.78 -5.34 2.01
N VAL A 62 8.95 -4.48 3.03
CA VAL A 62 10.14 -3.64 3.17
C VAL A 62 11.17 -4.32 4.05
N ILE A 63 12.40 -4.49 3.54
CA ILE A 63 13.55 -4.93 4.31
C ILE A 63 14.07 -3.76 5.14
N LEU A 64 14.04 -3.90 6.49
CA LEU A 64 14.30 -2.77 7.38
C LEU A 64 15.78 -2.60 7.76
N ASP A 65 16.53 -3.67 7.92
CA ASP A 65 17.81 -3.66 8.63
C ASP A 65 18.99 -4.22 7.83
N ASN A 66 18.83 -4.51 6.53
CA ASN A 66 19.88 -5.17 5.76
C ASN A 66 19.98 -4.63 4.33
N LYS A 67 20.89 -3.65 4.15
CA LYS A 67 21.15 -3.03 2.83
C LYS A 67 21.76 -4.00 1.82
N GLU A 68 22.55 -4.96 2.30
CA GLU A 68 23.17 -5.98 1.44
C GLU A 68 22.08 -6.91 0.86
N ALA A 69 21.12 -7.32 1.67
CA ALA A 69 19.97 -8.09 1.22
C ALA A 69 19.12 -7.34 0.19
N ILE A 70 18.88 -6.04 0.40
CA ILE A 70 18.18 -5.20 -0.58
C ILE A 70 18.94 -5.20 -1.91
N SER A 71 20.23 -4.93 -1.87
CA SER A 71 21.08 -4.88 -3.07
C SER A 71 21.14 -6.23 -3.81
N GLU A 72 21.21 -7.33 -3.07
CA GLU A 72 21.31 -8.68 -3.66
C GLU A 72 19.97 -9.13 -4.28
N LEU A 73 18.83 -8.82 -3.62
CA LEU A 73 17.50 -9.25 -4.07
C LEU A 73 16.88 -8.30 -5.10
N LEU A 74 17.02 -7.01 -4.89
CA LEU A 74 16.30 -5.98 -5.66
C LEU A 74 17.20 -5.14 -6.56
N GLY A 75 18.52 -5.21 -6.33
CA GLY A 75 19.49 -4.35 -7.01
C GLY A 75 19.46 -2.93 -6.45
N HIS A 76 19.55 -1.94 -7.35
CA HIS A 76 19.43 -0.54 -6.97
C HIS A 76 17.94 -0.22 -6.66
N VAL A 77 17.73 0.42 -5.53
CA VAL A 77 16.43 0.96 -5.14
C VAL A 77 16.56 2.44 -4.75
N GLU A 78 15.55 3.22 -5.05
CA GLU A 78 15.48 4.62 -4.62
C GLU A 78 15.23 4.71 -3.10
N PRO A 79 15.56 5.86 -2.46
CA PRO A 79 15.36 6.03 -1.01
C PRO A 79 13.92 5.78 -0.55
N GLU A 80 12.95 6.08 -1.40
CA GLU A 80 11.51 5.92 -1.16
C GLU A 80 11.08 4.46 -0.99
N TYR A 81 11.92 3.51 -1.43
CA TYR A 81 11.71 2.10 -1.14
C TYR A 81 11.56 1.83 0.36
N SER A 82 12.33 2.54 1.18
CA SER A 82 12.35 2.35 2.64
C SER A 82 11.18 3.02 3.37
N TYR A 83 10.31 3.75 2.69
CA TYR A 83 9.22 4.46 3.32
C TYR A 83 8.22 3.50 3.97
N THR A 84 8.02 3.70 5.26
CA THR A 84 6.97 3.04 6.03
C THR A 84 5.64 3.80 5.87
N ARG A 85 4.54 3.20 6.32
CA ARG A 85 3.23 3.89 6.36
C ARG A 85 3.31 5.23 7.12
N ASN A 86 4.05 5.27 8.24
CA ASN A 86 4.20 6.50 9.03
C ASN A 86 5.01 7.56 8.30
N ASP A 87 6.05 7.17 7.57
CA ASP A 87 6.84 8.10 6.75
C ASP A 87 5.97 8.72 5.66
N ILE A 88 5.13 7.92 5.00
CA ILE A 88 4.20 8.39 3.99
C ILE A 88 3.16 9.35 4.59
N ILE A 89 2.57 9.02 5.74
CA ILE A 89 1.62 9.91 6.43
C ILE A 89 2.30 11.24 6.80
N ASN A 90 3.52 11.18 7.30
CA ASN A 90 4.29 12.38 7.65
C ASN A 90 4.60 13.23 6.41
N LEU A 91 5.02 12.62 5.32
CA LEU A 91 5.26 13.29 4.04
C LEU A 91 3.98 13.98 3.52
N MET A 92 2.84 13.29 3.58
CA MET A 92 1.55 13.84 3.14
C MET A 92 1.11 15.04 3.98
N LYS A 93 1.33 15.02 5.30
CA LYS A 93 0.90 16.07 6.24
C LYS A 93 1.87 17.23 6.35
N ASN A 94 3.17 16.94 6.46
CA ASN A 94 4.20 17.87 6.87
C ASN A 94 5.28 18.08 5.82
N GLY A 95 5.44 17.20 4.84
CA GLY A 95 6.43 17.31 3.78
C GLY A 95 6.13 18.49 2.84
N SER A 96 7.17 19.05 2.24
CA SER A 96 7.03 20.05 1.18
C SER A 96 6.38 19.45 -0.07
N LEU A 97 5.87 20.33 -0.94
CA LEU A 97 5.35 19.89 -2.24
C LEU A 97 6.44 19.25 -3.10
N GLU A 98 7.66 19.77 -3.04
CA GLU A 98 8.80 19.24 -3.79
C GLU A 98 9.15 17.80 -3.35
N GLU A 99 9.30 17.56 -2.04
CA GLU A 99 9.53 16.21 -1.49
C GLU A 99 8.40 15.25 -1.85
N PHE A 100 7.17 15.75 -1.86
CA PHE A 100 6.00 14.94 -2.23
C PHE A 100 5.99 14.58 -3.71
N LEU A 101 6.37 15.51 -4.59
CA LEU A 101 6.49 15.26 -6.03
C LEU A 101 7.62 14.27 -6.32
N ASP A 102 8.77 14.39 -5.67
CA ASP A 102 9.87 13.43 -5.80
C ASP A 102 9.42 12.03 -5.39
N CYS A 103 8.69 11.91 -4.30
CA CYS A 103 8.12 10.62 -3.88
C CYS A 103 7.19 10.04 -4.95
N LEU A 104 6.30 10.84 -5.55
CA LEU A 104 5.39 10.38 -6.59
C LEU A 104 6.13 9.94 -7.88
N ASP A 105 7.30 10.52 -8.15
CA ASP A 105 8.08 10.23 -9.36
C ASP A 105 9.00 9.00 -9.20
N PHE A 106 9.53 8.74 -8.00
CA PHE A 106 10.58 7.74 -7.79
C PHE A 106 10.19 6.58 -6.87
N ALA A 107 9.12 6.69 -6.12
CA ALA A 107 8.68 5.63 -5.22
C ALA A 107 8.18 4.39 -5.96
N PRO A 108 8.34 3.19 -5.38
CA PRO A 108 7.72 1.99 -5.91
C PRO A 108 6.18 2.10 -5.90
N GLU A 109 5.53 1.34 -6.77
CA GLU A 109 4.08 1.37 -6.98
C GLU A 109 3.31 1.16 -5.67
N GLY A 110 3.78 0.28 -4.78
CA GLY A 110 3.16 0.06 -3.48
C GLY A 110 3.13 1.30 -2.57
N VAL A 111 4.11 2.21 -2.70
CA VAL A 111 4.10 3.50 -1.99
C VAL A 111 3.07 4.44 -2.58
N THR A 112 3.02 4.57 -3.91
CA THR A 112 2.05 5.44 -4.58
C THR A 112 0.61 4.96 -4.39
N ASP A 113 0.38 3.66 -4.37
CA ASP A 113 -0.93 3.06 -4.07
C ASP A 113 -1.35 3.32 -2.62
N LEU A 114 -0.40 3.25 -1.70
CA LEU A 114 -0.66 3.59 -0.30
C LEU A 114 -0.97 5.09 -0.14
N ILE A 115 -0.32 5.97 -0.90
CA ILE A 115 -0.64 7.41 -0.94
C ILE A 115 -2.08 7.62 -1.43
N LYS A 116 -2.52 6.96 -2.50
CA LYS A 116 -3.92 7.03 -2.97
C LYS A 116 -4.89 6.62 -1.87
N THR A 117 -4.65 5.48 -1.24
CA THR A 117 -5.51 4.96 -0.16
C THR A 117 -5.55 5.91 1.03
N LEU A 118 -4.40 6.39 1.50
CA LEU A 118 -4.30 7.29 2.64
C LEU A 118 -4.89 8.68 2.36
N SER A 119 -4.81 9.17 1.11
CA SER A 119 -5.39 10.47 0.74
C SER A 119 -6.92 10.51 0.87
N VAL A 120 -7.56 9.34 0.82
CA VAL A 120 -9.01 9.19 1.01
C VAL A 120 -9.35 8.93 2.48
N GLN A 121 -8.57 8.10 3.17
CA GLN A 121 -8.80 7.72 4.58
C GLN A 121 -8.44 8.84 5.56
N LEU A 122 -7.38 9.58 5.27
CA LEU A 122 -6.92 10.70 6.08
C LEU A 122 -7.19 11.99 5.31
N PRO A 123 -7.84 13.00 5.93
CA PRO A 123 -8.14 14.25 5.22
C PRO A 123 -6.84 14.93 4.75
N LEU A 124 -6.52 14.79 3.48
CA LEU A 124 -5.45 15.53 2.83
C LEU A 124 -6.00 16.87 2.38
N ASN A 125 -5.84 17.91 3.22
CA ASN A 125 -6.40 19.24 2.95
C ASN A 125 -5.53 20.11 2.03
N ASP A 126 -4.37 19.63 1.65
CA ASP A 126 -3.45 20.33 0.74
C ASP A 126 -3.90 20.16 -0.72
N VAL A 127 -4.42 21.24 -1.29
CA VAL A 127 -4.91 21.26 -2.69
C VAL A 127 -3.79 20.97 -3.69
N ALA A 128 -2.58 21.50 -3.45
CA ALA A 128 -1.45 21.28 -4.35
C ALA A 128 -1.02 19.80 -4.37
N LYS A 129 -1.02 19.12 -3.21
CA LYS A 129 -0.74 17.68 -3.14
C LYS A 129 -1.85 16.84 -3.76
N ARG A 130 -3.13 17.20 -3.61
CA ARG A 130 -4.23 16.53 -4.33
C ARG A 130 -4.09 16.65 -5.84
N GLU A 131 -3.76 17.84 -6.32
CA GLU A 131 -3.50 18.07 -7.75
C GLU A 131 -2.29 17.26 -8.23
N ALA A 132 -1.21 17.19 -7.46
CA ALA A 132 -0.05 16.36 -7.78
C ALA A 132 -0.42 14.87 -7.91
N ILE A 133 -1.24 14.33 -7.01
CA ILE A 133 -1.75 12.96 -7.10
C ILE A 133 -2.53 12.76 -8.41
N TYR A 134 -3.38 13.71 -8.75
CA TYR A 134 -4.15 13.62 -9.99
C TYR A 134 -3.27 13.66 -11.23
N GLN A 135 -2.34 14.60 -11.30
CA GLN A 135 -1.44 14.78 -12.45
C GLN A 135 -0.48 13.62 -12.64
N LYS A 136 0.08 13.09 -11.54
CA LYS A 136 1.10 12.04 -11.59
C LYS A 136 0.51 10.62 -11.64
N LEU A 137 -0.58 10.38 -10.93
CA LEU A 137 -1.15 9.04 -10.75
C LEU A 137 -2.51 8.85 -11.43
N GLY A 138 -3.09 9.91 -12.01
CA GLY A 138 -4.44 9.86 -12.60
C GLY A 138 -5.55 9.61 -11.58
N PHE A 139 -5.29 9.81 -10.28
CA PHE A 139 -6.22 9.50 -9.21
C PHE A 139 -6.86 10.77 -8.63
N ASN A 140 -8.18 10.89 -8.78
CA ASN A 140 -8.94 12.04 -8.27
C ASN A 140 -9.40 11.78 -6.82
N VAL A 141 -8.71 12.41 -5.86
CA VAL A 141 -8.95 12.25 -4.42
C VAL A 141 -10.36 12.72 -4.04
N ASP A 142 -10.82 13.87 -4.57
CA ASP A 142 -12.13 14.44 -4.23
C ASP A 142 -13.27 13.53 -4.68
N ASN A 143 -13.15 12.98 -5.89
CA ASN A 143 -14.12 12.03 -6.43
C ASN A 143 -14.15 10.73 -5.61
N ALA A 144 -12.99 10.21 -5.21
CA ALA A 144 -12.88 9.01 -4.40
C ALA A 144 -13.51 9.20 -3.01
N ILE A 145 -13.28 10.36 -2.37
CA ILE A 145 -13.92 10.72 -1.09
C ILE A 145 -15.44 10.78 -1.24
N ARG A 146 -15.95 11.40 -2.33
CA ARG A 146 -17.37 11.50 -2.60
C ARG A 146 -18.01 10.12 -2.74
N ILE A 147 -17.42 9.25 -3.55
CA ILE A 147 -17.92 7.87 -3.77
C ILE A 147 -17.95 7.09 -2.44
N GLN A 148 -16.91 7.23 -1.62
CA GLN A 148 -16.85 6.55 -0.33
C GLN A 148 -17.97 7.04 0.62
N LYS A 149 -18.28 8.32 0.64
CA LYS A 149 -19.37 8.88 1.44
C LYS A 149 -20.72 8.39 0.95
N GLU A 150 -20.96 8.41 -0.35
CA GLU A 150 -22.21 7.92 -0.96
C GLU A 150 -22.43 6.42 -0.67
N ALA A 151 -21.37 5.62 -0.69
CA ALA A 151 -21.43 4.19 -0.35
C ALA A 151 -21.67 3.92 1.15
N ALA A 152 -21.31 4.85 2.03
CA ALA A 152 -21.52 4.75 3.47
C ALA A 152 -22.89 5.23 3.93
N GLU A 153 -23.64 6.00 3.10
CA GLU A 153 -25.00 6.42 3.40
C GLU A 153 -25.95 5.22 3.24
N PRO A 154 -26.79 4.88 4.25
CA PRO A 154 -27.77 3.82 4.10
C PRO A 154 -28.76 4.20 3.01
N VAL A 155 -29.01 3.27 2.08
CA VAL A 155 -30.04 3.41 1.05
C VAL A 155 -31.36 3.74 1.76
N GLN A 156 -31.83 4.96 1.64
CA GLN A 156 -33.19 5.30 2.05
C GLN A 156 -34.13 4.54 1.11
N GLU A 157 -34.70 3.48 1.65
CA GLU A 157 -35.77 2.74 1.00
C GLU A 157 -36.90 3.72 0.74
N HIS A 158 -37.08 4.14 -0.52
CA HIS A 158 -38.23 4.94 -0.92
C HIS A 158 -39.48 4.12 -0.64
N ALA A 159 -40.16 4.43 0.46
CA ALA A 159 -41.47 3.92 0.73
C ALA A 159 -42.35 4.23 -0.48
N GLN A 160 -42.82 3.19 -1.14
CA GLN A 160 -43.79 3.33 -2.23
C GLN A 160 -45.06 3.98 -1.68
N PRO A 161 -45.63 4.99 -2.33
CA PRO A 161 -46.89 5.58 -1.89
C PRO A 161 -47.98 4.52 -2.01
N GLU A 162 -48.63 4.22 -0.88
CA GLU A 162 -49.80 3.34 -0.83
C GLU A 162 -50.90 3.84 -1.77
N ARG A 163 -51.30 3.00 -2.71
CA ARG A 163 -52.47 3.26 -3.56
C ARG A 163 -53.73 3.28 -2.65
N ARG A 164 -54.31 4.45 -2.47
CA ARG A 164 -55.65 4.58 -1.91
C ARG A 164 -56.65 3.83 -2.80
N VAL A 165 -57.14 2.71 -2.29
CA VAL A 165 -58.30 2.03 -2.89
C VAL A 165 -59.51 2.86 -2.52
N GLN A 166 -60.12 3.56 -3.51
CA GLN A 166 -61.44 4.15 -3.36
C GLN A 166 -62.46 3.01 -3.37
N LYS A 167 -63.16 2.82 -2.26
CA LYS A 167 -64.38 2.02 -2.22
C LYS A 167 -65.53 2.86 -2.79
N THR A 168 -66.12 2.38 -3.85
CA THR A 168 -67.46 2.75 -4.33
C THR A 168 -68.49 2.04 -3.51
#